data_6899f8f239e428806241a21031280a45
#
_entry.id   6899f8f239e428806241a21031280a45
#
_cell.length_a   1.000
_cell.length_b   1.000
_cell.length_c   1.000
_cell.angle_alpha   90.00
_cell.angle_beta   90.00
_cell.angle_gamma   90.00
#
_symmetry.space_group_name_H-M   'P 1'
#
loop_
_entity.id
_entity.type
_entity.pdbx_description
1 polymer ?
#
loop_
_entity_poly.entity_id
_entity_poly.type
_entity_poly.pdbx_seq_one_letter_code
_entity_poly.pdbx_strand_id
1 'polypeptide(L)'
;MKRFYFFALSILLILALIIWMGPSRIIRAVYMADWMIIAIALLIHIGVLAVRALRWGFIIGQPWRMRVNFLVKTIGLFAGNLSPMRSAGEVMNALAGKKLNGIELSEGLSAGLTERFFDLGIGGVLLLLAAVMVPVIRVIALFGAILSVLITYLIYLVNWREEKGLRIYQRIHSIIERLPVSEETLENLYERLTSGIKGMIGYTRSYSNFTSLGVIFILSLLSWLMECLRLYLVFMAFGVEISFSAVIIIFLLANLVGILSALPGGMGSMEVSMAGLFVVFGVPGFLAGSIALVDRIISFWMVTALGAIFSSCYAGEIFDEVRSYILDIRA
;
A
#
# COMPACT_ATOMS: atom_id res chain seq x y z
N MET A 1 21.84 5.91 -10.72
CA MET A 1 22.62 5.90 -9.44
C MET A 1 21.74 6.09 -8.20
N LYS A 2 20.86 7.10 -8.10
CA LYS A 2 20.06 7.34 -6.87
C LYS A 2 19.20 6.14 -6.40
N ARG A 3 18.59 5.36 -7.29
CA ARG A 3 17.75 4.19 -6.92
C ARG A 3 18.56 3.08 -6.23
N PHE A 4 19.81 2.88 -6.62
CA PHE A 4 20.68 1.89 -6.00
C PHE A 4 20.96 2.19 -4.51
N TYR A 5 21.11 3.46 -4.15
CA TYR A 5 21.34 3.86 -2.76
C TYR A 5 20.14 3.53 -1.84
N PHE A 6 18.90 3.68 -2.32
CA PHE A 6 17.72 3.33 -1.54
C PHE A 6 17.61 1.82 -1.28
N PHE A 7 17.91 0.98 -2.30
CA PHE A 7 17.96 -0.47 -2.10
C PHE A 7 19.11 -0.88 -1.18
N ALA A 8 20.28 -0.30 -1.34
CA ALA A 8 21.42 -0.57 -0.48
C ALA A 8 21.13 -0.19 0.97
N LEU A 9 20.51 0.98 1.21
CA LEU A 9 20.09 1.41 2.54
C LEU A 9 19.04 0.45 3.15
N SER A 10 18.07 -0.01 2.35
CA SER A 10 17.07 -0.99 2.80
C SER A 10 17.71 -2.29 3.27
N ILE A 11 18.64 -2.82 2.48
CA ILE A 11 19.37 -4.05 2.83
C ILE A 11 20.24 -3.82 4.08
N LEU A 12 20.91 -2.68 4.16
CA LEU A 12 21.76 -2.34 5.30
C LEU A 12 20.94 -2.25 6.60
N LEU A 13 19.74 -1.68 6.57
CA LEU A 13 18.84 -1.62 7.72
C LEU A 13 18.40 -3.01 8.17
N ILE A 14 18.06 -3.91 7.25
CA ILE A 14 17.69 -5.29 7.57
C ILE A 14 18.88 -6.04 8.16
N LEU A 15 20.07 -5.90 7.57
CA LEU A 15 21.29 -6.53 8.07
C LEU A 15 21.66 -6.00 9.47
N ALA A 16 21.58 -4.69 9.69
CA ALA A 16 21.81 -4.07 10.98
C ALA A 16 20.84 -4.61 12.04
N LEU A 17 19.55 -4.77 11.68
CA LEU A 17 18.55 -5.37 12.55
C LEU A 17 18.92 -6.82 12.91
N ILE A 18 19.28 -7.64 11.95
CA ILE A 18 19.65 -9.04 12.15
C ILE A 18 20.91 -9.15 13.03
N ILE A 19 21.92 -8.32 12.77
CA ILE A 19 23.17 -8.32 13.54
C ILE A 19 22.90 -7.88 14.99
N TRP A 20 22.12 -6.80 15.18
CA TRP A 20 21.78 -6.28 16.51
C TRP A 20 21.04 -7.30 17.36
N MET A 21 20.15 -8.09 16.77
CA MET A 21 19.35 -9.10 17.47
C MET A 21 20.06 -10.43 17.68
N GLY A 22 21.15 -10.68 16.98
CA GLY A 22 21.94 -11.90 16.99
C GLY A 22 21.35 -12.98 16.07
N PRO A 23 22.00 -13.27 14.93
CA PRO A 23 21.49 -14.20 13.91
C PRO A 23 21.14 -15.60 14.46
N SER A 24 21.97 -16.14 15.35
CA SER A 24 21.74 -17.43 15.98
C SER A 24 20.49 -17.49 16.87
N ARG A 25 20.15 -16.37 17.53
CA ARG A 25 18.94 -16.25 18.33
C ARG A 25 17.69 -16.18 17.46
N ILE A 26 17.74 -15.43 16.36
CA ILE A 26 16.67 -15.36 15.37
C ILE A 26 16.39 -16.74 14.79
N ILE A 27 17.42 -17.44 14.31
CA ILE A 27 17.29 -18.78 13.73
C ILE A 27 16.65 -19.73 14.75
N ARG A 28 17.10 -19.73 15.99
CA ARG A 28 16.53 -20.57 17.05
C ARG A 28 15.06 -20.22 17.32
N ALA A 29 14.71 -18.94 17.42
CA ALA A 29 13.34 -18.48 17.65
C ALA A 29 12.42 -18.92 16.51
N VAL A 30 12.85 -18.75 15.26
CA VAL A 30 12.08 -19.18 14.07
C VAL A 30 11.91 -20.71 14.03
N TYR A 31 12.96 -21.47 14.41
CA TYR A 31 12.87 -22.93 14.45
C TYR A 31 11.88 -23.42 15.52
N MET A 32 11.77 -22.71 16.65
CA MET A 32 10.87 -23.05 17.75
C MET A 32 9.44 -22.50 17.57
N ALA A 33 9.19 -21.69 16.57
CA ALA A 33 7.87 -21.13 16.33
C ALA A 33 6.87 -22.23 15.91
N ASP A 34 5.61 -22.01 16.22
CA ASP A 34 4.52 -22.88 15.78
C ASP A 34 4.22 -22.65 14.28
N TRP A 35 4.73 -23.56 13.46
CA TRP A 35 4.59 -23.47 12.00
C TRP A 35 3.17 -23.68 11.51
N MET A 36 2.30 -24.34 12.31
CA MET A 36 0.88 -24.46 11.97
C MET A 36 0.19 -23.10 12.07
N ILE A 37 0.47 -22.34 13.11
CA ILE A 37 -0.06 -20.98 13.26
C ILE A 37 0.51 -20.05 12.17
N ILE A 38 1.78 -20.21 11.81
CA ILE A 38 2.39 -19.46 10.69
C ILE A 38 1.70 -19.78 9.36
N ALA A 39 1.36 -21.05 9.11
CA ALA A 39 0.60 -21.45 7.92
C ALA A 39 -0.82 -20.82 7.91
N ILE A 40 -1.48 -20.74 9.05
CA ILE A 40 -2.78 -20.07 9.18
C ILE A 40 -2.60 -18.56 8.90
N ALA A 41 -1.56 -17.91 9.43
CA ALA A 41 -1.26 -16.52 9.16
C ALA A 41 -1.03 -16.26 7.65
N LEU A 42 -0.35 -17.18 6.95
CA LEU A 42 -0.19 -17.15 5.50
C LEU A 42 -1.52 -17.25 4.75
N LEU A 43 -2.40 -18.17 5.17
CA LEU A 43 -3.74 -18.31 4.57
C LEU A 43 -4.60 -17.05 4.79
N ILE A 44 -4.54 -16.47 5.99
CA ILE A 44 -5.21 -15.18 6.27
C ILE A 44 -4.69 -14.10 5.31
N HIS A 45 -3.38 -14.05 5.06
CA HIS A 45 -2.82 -13.05 4.14
C HIS A 45 -3.24 -13.26 2.68
N ILE A 46 -3.37 -14.51 2.22
CA ILE A 46 -3.98 -14.81 0.92
C ILE A 46 -5.44 -14.31 0.90
N GLY A 47 -6.18 -14.49 2.00
CA GLY A 47 -7.51 -13.93 2.19
C GLY A 47 -7.52 -12.39 2.08
N VAL A 48 -6.52 -11.70 2.64
CA VAL A 48 -6.36 -10.24 2.48
C VAL A 48 -6.25 -9.87 1.00
N LEU A 49 -5.42 -10.56 0.23
CA LEU A 49 -5.28 -10.33 -1.21
C LEU A 49 -6.61 -10.54 -1.94
N ALA A 50 -7.36 -11.58 -1.55
CA ALA A 50 -8.68 -11.87 -2.12
C ALA A 50 -9.70 -10.76 -1.80
N VAL A 51 -9.74 -10.27 -0.55
CA VAL A 51 -10.61 -9.14 -0.16
C VAL A 51 -10.24 -7.87 -0.92
N ARG A 52 -8.97 -7.56 -1.09
CA ARG A 52 -8.49 -6.42 -1.89
C ARG A 52 -8.86 -6.57 -3.37
N ALA A 53 -8.77 -7.77 -3.92
CA ALA A 53 -9.19 -8.06 -5.29
C ALA A 53 -10.71 -7.91 -5.47
N LEU A 54 -11.49 -8.35 -4.49
CA LEU A 54 -12.95 -8.17 -4.47
C LEU A 54 -13.31 -6.69 -4.39
N ARG A 55 -12.65 -5.92 -3.52
CA ARG A 55 -12.83 -4.47 -3.39
C ARG A 55 -12.55 -3.76 -4.71
N TRP A 56 -11.41 -4.07 -5.35
CA TRP A 56 -11.08 -3.57 -6.68
C TRP A 56 -12.19 -3.87 -7.68
N GLY A 57 -12.65 -5.13 -7.73
CA GLY A 57 -13.73 -5.56 -8.61
C GLY A 57 -15.04 -4.81 -8.37
N PHE A 58 -15.39 -4.51 -7.12
CA PHE A 58 -16.57 -3.68 -6.80
C PHE A 58 -16.42 -2.25 -7.31
N ILE A 59 -15.23 -1.66 -7.14
CA ILE A 59 -14.99 -0.29 -7.61
C ILE A 59 -15.08 -0.21 -9.14
N ILE A 60 -14.47 -1.14 -9.87
CA ILE A 60 -14.50 -1.17 -11.34
C ILE A 60 -15.77 -1.81 -11.93
N GLY A 61 -16.77 -2.12 -11.10
CA GLY A 61 -18.04 -2.71 -11.56
C GLY A 61 -17.93 -4.15 -12.08
N GLN A 62 -16.85 -4.89 -11.75
CA GLN A 62 -16.60 -6.27 -12.21
C GLN A 62 -16.26 -7.23 -11.06
N PRO A 63 -17.05 -7.33 -9.97
CA PRO A 63 -16.73 -8.18 -8.83
C PRO A 63 -16.69 -9.68 -9.15
N TRP A 64 -17.42 -10.12 -10.18
CA TRP A 64 -17.45 -11.51 -10.63
C TRP A 64 -16.16 -11.99 -11.29
N ARG A 65 -15.29 -11.09 -11.77
CA ARG A 65 -14.00 -11.43 -12.41
C ARG A 65 -12.88 -11.61 -11.39
N MET A 66 -13.16 -12.33 -10.30
CA MET A 66 -12.28 -12.45 -9.13
C MET A 66 -10.86 -12.86 -9.48
N ARG A 67 -10.66 -13.82 -10.40
CA ARG A 67 -9.33 -14.28 -10.82
C ARG A 67 -8.51 -13.14 -11.46
N VAL A 68 -9.15 -12.38 -12.36
CA VAL A 68 -8.49 -11.24 -13.04
C VAL A 68 -8.20 -10.13 -12.04
N ASN A 69 -9.14 -9.80 -11.17
CA ASN A 69 -8.96 -8.79 -10.13
C ASN A 69 -7.82 -9.15 -9.17
N PHE A 70 -7.69 -10.44 -8.83
CA PHE A 70 -6.60 -10.94 -7.99
C PHE A 70 -5.23 -10.78 -8.68
N LEU A 71 -5.15 -11.10 -9.98
CA LEU A 71 -3.94 -10.89 -10.78
C LEU A 71 -3.56 -9.41 -10.81
N VAL A 72 -4.50 -8.53 -11.18
CA VAL A 72 -4.28 -7.07 -11.26
C VAL A 72 -3.76 -6.53 -9.92
N LYS A 73 -4.42 -6.88 -8.80
CA LYS A 73 -4.01 -6.42 -7.48
C LYS A 73 -2.63 -6.94 -7.07
N THR A 74 -2.32 -8.19 -7.38
CA THR A 74 -1.02 -8.78 -7.02
C THR A 74 0.11 -8.17 -7.85
N ILE A 75 -0.11 -7.92 -9.15
CA ILE A 75 0.84 -7.22 -10.03
C ILE A 75 1.08 -5.78 -9.54
N GLY A 76 0.02 -5.06 -9.17
CA GLY A 76 0.15 -3.71 -8.65
C GLY A 76 0.87 -3.66 -7.29
N LEU A 77 0.60 -4.60 -6.39
CA LEU A 77 1.33 -4.70 -5.12
C LEU A 77 2.82 -4.98 -5.33
N PHE A 78 3.17 -5.84 -6.28
CA PHE A 78 4.56 -6.10 -6.68
C PHE A 78 5.24 -4.81 -7.16
N ALA A 79 4.62 -4.07 -8.08
CA ALA A 79 5.17 -2.80 -8.56
C ALA A 79 5.29 -1.76 -7.43
N GLY A 80 4.31 -1.70 -6.54
CA GLY A 80 4.35 -0.89 -5.34
C GLY A 80 5.51 -1.25 -4.43
N ASN A 81 5.76 -2.52 -4.21
CA ASN A 81 6.86 -3.01 -3.38
C ASN A 81 8.25 -2.66 -3.95
N LEU A 82 8.37 -2.50 -5.25
CA LEU A 82 9.62 -2.10 -5.91
C LEU A 82 9.78 -0.58 -6.03
N SER A 83 8.76 0.21 -5.71
CA SER A 83 8.77 1.65 -5.88
C SER A 83 8.87 2.40 -4.55
N PRO A 84 9.52 3.59 -4.52
CA PRO A 84 9.47 4.48 -3.38
C PRO A 84 8.03 4.87 -3.04
N MET A 85 7.71 4.95 -1.74
CA MET A 85 6.37 5.31 -1.24
C MET A 85 5.22 4.43 -1.80
N ARG A 86 5.54 3.28 -2.39
CA ARG A 86 4.58 2.38 -3.07
C ARG A 86 3.77 3.06 -4.19
N SER A 87 4.26 4.16 -4.75
CA SER A 87 3.53 5.00 -5.71
C SER A 87 3.27 4.32 -7.05
N ALA A 88 4.15 3.42 -7.52
CA ALA A 88 3.95 2.72 -8.79
C ALA A 88 2.82 1.67 -8.73
N GLY A 89 2.37 1.27 -7.54
CA GLY A 89 1.35 0.24 -7.38
C GLY A 89 0.02 0.62 -8.01
N GLU A 90 -0.45 1.85 -7.78
CA GLU A 90 -1.73 2.33 -8.29
C GLU A 90 -1.71 2.50 -9.81
N VAL A 91 -0.59 3.03 -10.33
CA VAL A 91 -0.41 3.16 -11.78
C VAL A 91 -0.38 1.79 -12.46
N MET A 92 0.32 0.83 -11.85
CA MET A 92 0.38 -0.53 -12.38
C MET A 92 -0.97 -1.26 -12.25
N ASN A 93 -1.75 -1.04 -11.18
CA ASN A 93 -3.12 -1.52 -11.08
C ASN A 93 -3.98 -0.99 -12.22
N ALA A 94 -3.88 0.31 -12.55
CA ALA A 94 -4.64 0.92 -13.62
C ALA A 94 -4.23 0.38 -15.01
N LEU A 95 -2.92 0.24 -15.27
CA LEU A 95 -2.41 -0.34 -16.54
C LEU A 95 -2.80 -1.81 -16.69
N ALA A 96 -2.61 -2.62 -15.66
CA ALA A 96 -3.02 -4.01 -15.66
C ALA A 96 -4.54 -4.15 -15.76
N GLY A 97 -5.30 -3.28 -15.10
CA GLY A 97 -6.77 -3.22 -15.20
C GLY A 97 -7.24 -2.87 -16.61
N LYS A 98 -6.59 -1.90 -17.26
CA LYS A 98 -6.88 -1.57 -18.67
C LYS A 98 -6.69 -2.79 -19.56
N LYS A 99 -5.59 -3.51 -19.41
CA LYS A 99 -5.28 -4.67 -20.24
C LYS A 99 -6.12 -5.91 -19.93
N LEU A 100 -6.28 -6.23 -18.65
CA LEU A 100 -6.88 -7.50 -18.20
C LEU A 100 -8.38 -7.39 -17.89
N ASN A 101 -8.84 -6.25 -17.37
CA ASN A 101 -10.25 -5.99 -17.09
C ASN A 101 -10.97 -5.31 -18.27
N GLY A 102 -10.23 -4.65 -19.17
CA GLY A 102 -10.81 -3.86 -20.27
C GLY A 102 -11.39 -2.52 -19.83
N ILE A 103 -10.90 -1.95 -18.72
CA ILE A 103 -11.30 -0.64 -18.21
C ILE A 103 -10.44 0.48 -18.78
N GLU A 104 -10.90 1.72 -18.69
CA GLU A 104 -10.06 2.87 -19.03
C GLU A 104 -8.99 3.13 -17.96
N LEU A 105 -7.88 3.76 -18.35
CA LEU A 105 -6.80 4.12 -17.44
C LEU A 105 -7.30 5.08 -16.34
N SER A 106 -8.14 6.02 -16.69
CA SER A 106 -8.79 6.97 -15.77
C SER A 106 -9.64 6.26 -14.69
N GLU A 107 -10.38 5.21 -15.10
CA GLU A 107 -11.16 4.36 -14.19
C GLU A 107 -10.25 3.64 -13.20
N GLY A 108 -9.17 3.02 -13.70
CA GLY A 108 -8.20 2.32 -12.86
C GLY A 108 -7.49 3.25 -11.87
N LEU A 109 -7.09 4.45 -12.29
CA LEU A 109 -6.49 5.45 -11.41
C LEU A 109 -7.47 5.96 -10.36
N SER A 110 -8.72 6.23 -10.76
CA SER A 110 -9.79 6.60 -9.83
C SER A 110 -10.04 5.52 -8.79
N ALA A 111 -10.09 4.26 -9.21
CA ALA A 111 -10.24 3.12 -8.31
C ALA A 111 -9.09 3.04 -7.29
N GLY A 112 -7.84 3.20 -7.74
CA GLY A 112 -6.67 3.24 -6.86
C GLY A 112 -6.73 4.37 -5.83
N LEU A 113 -7.12 5.59 -6.24
CA LEU A 113 -7.30 6.72 -5.32
C LEU A 113 -8.44 6.48 -4.33
N THR A 114 -9.53 5.85 -4.76
CA THR A 114 -10.63 5.49 -3.86
C THR A 114 -10.20 4.47 -2.81
N GLU A 115 -9.42 3.46 -3.19
CA GLU A 115 -8.84 2.53 -2.23
C GLU A 115 -7.96 3.28 -1.20
N ARG A 116 -7.10 4.19 -1.66
CA ARG A 116 -6.26 5.01 -0.77
C ARG A 116 -7.06 5.91 0.15
N PHE A 117 -8.15 6.49 -0.34
CA PHE A 117 -9.05 7.30 0.48
C PHE A 117 -9.57 6.51 1.68
N PHE A 118 -10.10 5.30 1.45
CA PHE A 118 -10.61 4.46 2.54
C PHE A 118 -9.49 3.91 3.43
N ASP A 119 -8.37 3.48 2.87
CA ASP A 119 -7.26 2.93 3.63
C ASP A 119 -6.66 3.98 4.58
N LEU A 120 -6.40 5.19 4.11
CA LEU A 120 -5.87 6.28 4.94
C LEU A 120 -6.93 6.82 5.91
N GLY A 121 -8.18 6.93 5.48
CA GLY A 121 -9.27 7.38 6.35
C GLY A 121 -9.48 6.44 7.55
N ILE A 122 -9.56 5.14 7.31
CA ILE A 122 -9.67 4.12 8.36
C ILE A 122 -8.43 4.15 9.25
N GLY A 123 -7.22 4.16 8.65
CA GLY A 123 -5.97 4.23 9.39
C GLY A 123 -5.87 5.46 10.28
N GLY A 124 -6.30 6.63 9.79
CA GLY A 124 -6.33 7.88 10.54
C GLY A 124 -7.27 7.83 11.74
N VAL A 125 -8.48 7.29 11.58
CA VAL A 125 -9.44 7.11 12.68
C VAL A 125 -8.91 6.14 13.73
N LEU A 126 -8.35 5.01 13.30
CA LEU A 126 -7.76 4.03 14.22
C LEU A 126 -6.56 4.60 14.99
N LEU A 127 -5.72 5.44 14.34
CA LEU A 127 -4.62 6.13 15.02
C LEU A 127 -5.11 7.18 16.02
N LEU A 128 -6.22 7.89 15.75
CA LEU A 128 -6.85 8.78 16.73
C LEU A 128 -7.32 8.02 17.96
N LEU A 129 -8.00 6.89 17.78
CA LEU A 129 -8.40 6.03 18.88
C LEU A 129 -7.19 5.51 19.68
N ALA A 130 -6.13 5.12 18.96
CA ALA A 130 -4.89 4.69 19.58
C ALA A 130 -4.23 5.79 20.45
N ALA A 131 -4.24 7.04 19.98
CA ALA A 131 -3.68 8.17 20.72
C ALA A 131 -4.41 8.45 22.04
N VAL A 132 -5.71 8.14 22.10
CA VAL A 132 -6.49 8.23 23.34
C VAL A 132 -6.16 7.09 24.30
N MET A 133 -6.02 5.86 23.78
CA MET A 133 -5.89 4.65 24.59
C MET A 133 -4.46 4.38 25.08
N VAL A 134 -3.41 4.83 24.37
CA VAL A 134 -2.02 4.50 24.65
C VAL A 134 -1.16 5.76 24.82
N PRO A 135 -0.97 6.28 26.07
CA PRO A 135 -0.26 7.52 26.30
C PRO A 135 1.19 7.55 25.80
N VAL A 136 1.90 6.42 25.86
CA VAL A 136 3.33 6.31 25.47
C VAL A 136 3.58 6.71 24.00
N ILE A 137 2.63 6.42 23.10
CA ILE A 137 2.76 6.71 21.67
C ILE A 137 1.84 7.84 21.19
N ARG A 138 1.15 8.52 22.11
CA ARG A 138 0.12 9.53 21.81
C ARG A 138 0.56 10.55 20.78
N VAL A 139 1.76 11.15 20.95
CA VAL A 139 2.26 12.21 20.07
C VAL A 139 2.46 11.68 18.64
N ILE A 140 3.08 10.49 18.51
CA ILE A 140 3.33 9.88 17.20
C ILE A 140 2.02 9.47 16.53
N ALA A 141 1.08 8.91 17.31
CA ALA A 141 -0.22 8.51 16.80
C ALA A 141 -1.07 9.71 16.35
N LEU A 142 -1.07 10.82 17.09
CA LEU A 142 -1.75 12.07 16.70
C LEU A 142 -1.14 12.65 15.42
N PHE A 143 0.20 12.70 15.33
CA PHE A 143 0.86 13.18 14.11
C PHE A 143 0.47 12.32 12.89
N GLY A 144 0.51 11.01 13.04
CA GLY A 144 0.10 10.07 12.00
C GLY A 144 -1.37 10.21 11.61
N ALA A 145 -2.25 10.40 12.58
CA ALA A 145 -3.68 10.61 12.34
C ALA A 145 -3.94 11.91 11.56
N ILE A 146 -3.33 13.03 12.00
CA ILE A 146 -3.45 14.32 11.31
C ILE A 146 -2.97 14.21 9.86
N LEU A 147 -1.80 13.59 9.65
CA LEU A 147 -1.24 13.40 8.33
C LEU A 147 -2.15 12.52 7.44
N SER A 148 -2.68 11.41 7.99
CA SER A 148 -3.61 10.53 7.28
C SER A 148 -4.90 11.27 6.90
N VAL A 149 -5.49 12.03 7.81
CA VAL A 149 -6.71 12.83 7.55
C VAL A 149 -6.44 13.89 6.49
N LEU A 150 -5.29 14.58 6.55
CA LEU A 150 -4.92 15.59 5.57
C LEU A 150 -4.79 14.98 4.16
N ILE A 151 -4.08 13.86 4.03
CA ILE A 151 -3.91 13.18 2.74
C ILE A 151 -5.26 12.65 2.23
N THR A 152 -6.08 12.07 3.11
CA THR A 152 -7.44 11.61 2.78
C THR A 152 -8.29 12.76 2.25
N TYR A 153 -8.22 13.94 2.88
CA TYR A 153 -8.92 15.14 2.42
C TYR A 153 -8.41 15.63 1.06
N LEU A 154 -7.10 15.59 0.81
CA LEU A 154 -6.54 15.92 -0.50
C LEU A 154 -7.03 14.96 -1.59
N ILE A 155 -7.04 13.66 -1.32
CA ILE A 155 -7.58 12.64 -2.24
C ILE A 155 -9.06 12.91 -2.52
N TYR A 156 -9.85 13.24 -1.48
CA TYR A 156 -11.26 13.62 -1.65
C TYR A 156 -11.41 14.82 -2.60
N LEU A 157 -10.59 15.84 -2.46
CA LEU A 157 -10.65 17.01 -3.33
C LEU A 157 -10.35 16.65 -4.80
N VAL A 158 -9.38 15.79 -5.04
CA VAL A 158 -8.97 15.39 -6.40
C VAL A 158 -9.98 14.43 -7.03
N ASN A 159 -10.54 13.50 -6.26
CA ASN A 159 -11.34 12.39 -6.80
C ASN A 159 -12.86 12.68 -6.83
N TRP A 160 -13.37 13.61 -5.99
CA TRP A 160 -14.82 13.91 -5.88
C TRP A 160 -15.18 15.37 -6.17
N ARG A 161 -14.22 16.32 -6.14
CA ARG A 161 -14.48 17.74 -6.29
C ARG A 161 -13.79 18.32 -7.53
N GLU A 162 -14.48 18.27 -8.67
CA GLU A 162 -13.95 18.69 -9.98
C GLU A 162 -13.28 20.06 -9.98
N GLU A 163 -13.99 21.10 -9.54
CA GLU A 163 -13.45 22.47 -9.53
C GLU A 163 -12.20 22.61 -8.63
N LYS A 164 -12.17 21.90 -7.50
CA LYS A 164 -11.03 21.95 -6.57
C LYS A 164 -9.87 21.09 -7.06
N GLY A 165 -10.16 19.91 -7.63
CA GLY A 165 -9.17 19.04 -8.26
C GLY A 165 -8.47 19.75 -9.42
N LEU A 166 -9.22 20.38 -10.31
CA LEU A 166 -8.68 21.16 -11.42
C LEU A 166 -7.86 22.37 -10.94
N ARG A 167 -8.30 23.10 -9.89
CA ARG A 167 -7.52 24.20 -9.30
C ARG A 167 -6.20 23.74 -8.68
N ILE A 168 -6.18 22.60 -8.00
CA ILE A 168 -4.94 22.00 -7.47
C ILE A 168 -4.00 21.70 -8.64
N TYR A 169 -4.53 21.08 -9.69
CA TYR A 169 -3.77 20.76 -10.88
C TYR A 169 -3.21 22.01 -11.57
N GLN A 170 -4.01 23.07 -11.77
CA GLN A 170 -3.56 24.35 -12.34
C GLN A 170 -2.41 24.98 -11.54
N ARG A 171 -2.44 24.90 -10.21
CA ARG A 171 -1.33 25.34 -9.35
C ARG A 171 -0.07 24.51 -9.55
N ILE A 172 -0.20 23.18 -9.68
CA ILE A 172 0.94 22.31 -9.96
C ILE A 172 1.50 22.62 -11.35
N HIS A 173 0.65 22.80 -12.34
CA HIS A 173 1.03 23.18 -13.71
C HIS A 173 1.83 24.49 -13.73
N SER A 174 1.39 25.54 -13.05
CA SER A 174 2.11 26.80 -12.94
C SER A 174 3.49 26.71 -12.28
N ILE A 175 3.76 25.62 -11.54
CA ILE A 175 5.09 25.32 -10.98
C ILE A 175 5.92 24.57 -12.05
N ILE A 176 5.29 23.66 -12.80
CA ILE A 176 5.96 22.87 -13.84
C ILE A 176 6.35 23.75 -15.04
N GLU A 177 5.55 24.76 -15.39
CA GLU A 177 5.87 25.77 -16.41
C GLU A 177 7.20 26.51 -16.18
N ARG A 178 7.68 26.53 -14.93
CA ARG A 178 8.99 27.11 -14.59
C ARG A 178 10.18 26.18 -14.87
N LEU A 179 9.91 24.93 -15.22
CA LEU A 179 10.95 23.98 -15.60
C LEU A 179 11.31 24.15 -17.10
N PRO A 180 12.54 23.86 -17.51
CA PRO A 180 12.98 23.98 -18.91
C PRO A 180 12.39 22.84 -19.77
N VAL A 181 11.09 22.91 -20.05
CA VAL A 181 10.33 21.96 -20.89
C VAL A 181 9.73 22.76 -22.06
N SER A 182 9.65 22.16 -23.24
CA SER A 182 9.06 22.83 -24.42
C SER A 182 7.56 23.13 -24.21
N GLU A 183 7.09 24.29 -24.68
CA GLU A 183 5.70 24.74 -24.54
C GLU A 183 4.72 23.71 -25.14
N GLU A 184 5.02 23.14 -26.29
CA GLU A 184 4.21 22.10 -26.95
C GLU A 184 4.04 20.85 -26.07
N THR A 185 5.12 20.39 -25.40
CA THR A 185 5.05 19.26 -24.48
C THR A 185 4.22 19.59 -23.24
N LEU A 186 4.30 20.84 -22.75
CA LEU A 186 3.51 21.30 -21.60
C LEU A 186 2.01 21.39 -21.93
N GLU A 187 1.65 21.87 -23.09
CA GLU A 187 0.26 22.01 -23.52
C GLU A 187 -0.40 20.65 -23.75
N ASN A 188 0.28 19.75 -24.43
CA ASN A 188 -0.16 18.36 -24.62
C ASN A 188 -0.31 17.63 -23.28
N LEU A 189 0.62 17.82 -22.33
CA LEU A 189 0.53 17.25 -20.99
C LEU A 189 -0.65 17.85 -20.21
N TYR A 190 -0.90 19.16 -20.37
CA TYR A 190 -2.01 19.85 -19.72
C TYR A 190 -3.36 19.29 -20.17
N GLU A 191 -3.59 19.17 -21.47
CA GLU A 191 -4.84 18.63 -21.99
C GLU A 191 -5.09 17.18 -21.58
N ARG A 192 -4.06 16.32 -21.67
CA ARG A 192 -4.14 14.90 -21.28
C ARG A 192 -4.40 14.72 -19.78
N LEU A 193 -3.75 15.50 -18.93
CA LEU A 193 -3.97 15.44 -17.50
C LEU A 193 -5.34 16.01 -17.10
N THR A 194 -5.78 17.07 -17.75
CA THR A 194 -7.11 17.66 -17.52
C THR A 194 -8.23 16.70 -17.93
N SER A 195 -8.11 16.07 -19.10
CA SER A 195 -9.06 15.05 -19.54
C SER A 195 -9.05 13.81 -18.65
N GLY A 196 -7.85 13.37 -18.22
CA GLY A 196 -7.68 12.27 -17.28
C GLY A 196 -8.36 12.52 -15.93
N ILE A 197 -8.17 13.71 -15.35
CA ILE A 197 -8.82 14.11 -14.08
C ILE A 197 -10.34 14.16 -14.22
N LYS A 198 -10.84 14.74 -15.32
CA LYS A 198 -12.30 14.78 -15.58
C LYS A 198 -12.87 13.35 -15.72
N GLY A 199 -12.19 12.47 -16.45
CA GLY A 199 -12.55 11.05 -16.57
C GLY A 199 -12.58 10.36 -15.21
N MET A 200 -11.55 10.54 -14.37
CA MET A 200 -11.49 9.99 -13.01
C MET A 200 -12.67 10.43 -12.17
N ILE A 201 -13.00 11.73 -12.16
CA ILE A 201 -14.10 12.28 -11.36
C ILE A 201 -15.45 11.79 -11.87
N GLY A 202 -15.64 11.76 -13.20
CA GLY A 202 -16.84 11.20 -13.83
C GLY A 202 -17.08 9.76 -13.41
N TYR A 203 -16.02 8.96 -13.46
CA TYR A 203 -16.08 7.56 -13.05
C TYR A 203 -16.34 7.41 -11.53
N THR A 204 -15.66 8.18 -10.69
CA THR A 204 -15.90 8.16 -9.24
C THR A 204 -17.36 8.45 -8.89
N ARG A 205 -18.00 9.37 -9.60
CA ARG A 205 -19.42 9.70 -9.39
C ARG A 205 -20.34 8.52 -9.74
N SER A 206 -19.99 7.68 -10.70
CA SER A 206 -20.84 6.57 -11.16
C SER A 206 -21.06 5.50 -10.08
N TYR A 207 -20.07 5.27 -9.22
CA TYR A 207 -20.17 4.31 -8.09
C TYR A 207 -20.30 4.98 -6.72
N SER A 208 -20.36 6.31 -6.63
CA SER A 208 -20.45 7.05 -5.37
C SER A 208 -21.87 7.07 -4.78
N ASN A 209 -22.60 5.96 -4.84
CA ASN A 209 -23.83 5.78 -4.10
C ASN A 209 -23.55 5.20 -2.70
N PHE A 210 -24.47 5.42 -1.78
CA PHE A 210 -24.32 5.03 -0.36
C PHE A 210 -24.02 3.53 -0.19
N THR A 211 -24.68 2.68 -0.96
CA THR A 211 -24.48 1.22 -0.89
C THR A 211 -23.09 0.81 -1.35
N SER A 212 -22.63 1.32 -2.49
CA SER A 212 -21.29 1.00 -3.02
C SER A 212 -20.20 1.50 -2.09
N LEU A 213 -20.29 2.74 -1.62
CA LEU A 213 -19.31 3.29 -0.66
C LEU A 213 -19.31 2.51 0.66
N GLY A 214 -20.50 2.06 1.13
CA GLY A 214 -20.61 1.19 2.30
C GLY A 214 -19.91 -0.15 2.11
N VAL A 215 -20.08 -0.81 0.95
CA VAL A 215 -19.40 -2.08 0.63
C VAL A 215 -17.88 -1.86 0.57
N ILE A 216 -17.43 -0.80 -0.11
CA ILE A 216 -15.99 -0.49 -0.22
C ILE A 216 -15.39 -0.23 1.17
N PHE A 217 -16.10 0.50 2.04
CA PHE A 217 -15.69 0.75 3.42
C PHE A 217 -15.56 -0.56 4.22
N ILE A 218 -16.58 -1.43 4.15
CA ILE A 218 -16.57 -2.72 4.86
C ILE A 218 -15.41 -3.60 4.38
N LEU A 219 -15.20 -3.71 3.07
CA LEU A 219 -14.09 -4.49 2.51
C LEU A 219 -12.72 -3.89 2.89
N SER A 220 -12.61 -2.57 2.97
CA SER A 220 -11.39 -1.90 3.44
C SER A 220 -11.12 -2.19 4.91
N LEU A 221 -12.14 -2.05 5.77
CA LEU A 221 -12.04 -2.36 7.19
C LEU A 221 -11.70 -3.83 7.42
N LEU A 222 -12.36 -4.74 6.71
CA LEU A 222 -12.07 -6.17 6.77
C LEU A 222 -10.63 -6.47 6.37
N SER A 223 -10.13 -5.87 5.29
CA SER A 223 -8.73 -6.02 4.86
C SER A 223 -7.75 -5.59 5.96
N TRP A 224 -7.98 -4.43 6.61
CA TRP A 224 -7.14 -3.95 7.70
C TRP A 224 -7.18 -4.85 8.94
N LEU A 225 -8.36 -5.30 9.33
CA LEU A 225 -8.52 -6.23 10.47
C LEU A 225 -7.84 -7.58 10.20
N MET A 226 -7.96 -8.10 8.98
CA MET A 226 -7.26 -9.34 8.60
C MET A 226 -5.73 -9.19 8.59
N GLU A 227 -5.20 -8.03 8.17
CA GLU A 227 -3.76 -7.73 8.28
C GLU A 227 -3.29 -7.73 9.74
N CYS A 228 -4.07 -7.11 10.64
CA CYS A 228 -3.77 -7.11 12.06
C CYS A 228 -3.91 -8.52 12.66
N LEU A 229 -4.91 -9.29 12.24
CA LEU A 229 -5.09 -10.67 12.67
C LEU A 229 -3.91 -11.56 12.24
N ARG A 230 -3.43 -11.39 11.01
CA ARG A 230 -2.22 -12.07 10.54
C ARG A 230 -1.03 -11.80 11.46
N LEU A 231 -0.74 -10.53 11.75
CA LEU A 231 0.37 -10.16 12.63
C LEU A 231 0.15 -10.71 14.04
N TYR A 232 -1.07 -10.67 14.57
CA TYR A 232 -1.41 -11.26 15.87
C TYR A 232 -1.13 -12.76 15.91
N LEU A 233 -1.48 -13.49 14.84
CA LEU A 233 -1.16 -14.93 14.72
C LEU A 233 0.34 -15.19 14.70
N VAL A 234 1.13 -14.31 14.07
CA VAL A 234 2.59 -14.43 14.12
C VAL A 234 3.11 -14.26 15.55
N PHE A 235 2.56 -13.32 16.36
CA PHE A 235 2.91 -13.23 17.77
C PHE A 235 2.59 -14.54 18.53
N MET A 236 1.39 -15.08 18.32
CA MET A 236 1.00 -16.34 18.95
C MET A 236 1.92 -17.50 18.55
N ALA A 237 2.38 -17.56 17.30
CA ALA A 237 3.29 -18.58 16.82
C ALA A 237 4.65 -18.56 17.55
N PHE A 238 5.06 -17.42 18.04
CA PHE A 238 6.28 -17.26 18.85
C PHE A 238 6.02 -17.34 20.38
N GLY A 239 4.80 -17.68 20.80
CA GLY A 239 4.43 -17.78 22.22
C GLY A 239 4.43 -16.42 22.93
N VAL A 240 4.26 -15.31 22.21
CA VAL A 240 4.23 -13.96 22.77
C VAL A 240 2.80 -13.50 22.98
N GLU A 241 2.45 -13.21 24.22
CA GLU A 241 1.15 -12.64 24.55
C GLU A 241 1.16 -11.12 24.33
N ILE A 242 0.26 -10.64 23.51
CA ILE A 242 0.07 -9.20 23.23
C ILE A 242 -1.42 -8.94 23.02
N SER A 243 -1.91 -7.78 23.44
CA SER A 243 -3.30 -7.41 23.15
C SER A 243 -3.51 -7.11 21.68
N PHE A 244 -4.66 -7.50 21.13
CA PHE A 244 -4.99 -7.24 19.71
C PHE A 244 -5.02 -5.74 19.41
N SER A 245 -5.42 -4.89 20.37
CA SER A 245 -5.36 -3.43 20.24
C SER A 245 -3.93 -2.91 20.08
N ALA A 246 -2.96 -3.46 20.81
CA ALA A 246 -1.56 -3.11 20.63
C ALA A 246 -1.05 -3.51 19.23
N VAL A 247 -1.44 -4.67 18.72
CA VAL A 247 -1.11 -5.11 17.35
C VAL A 247 -1.64 -4.13 16.31
N ILE A 248 -2.90 -3.69 16.43
CA ILE A 248 -3.49 -2.68 15.52
C ILE A 248 -2.63 -1.40 15.52
N ILE A 249 -2.30 -0.89 16.69
CA ILE A 249 -1.53 0.34 16.84
C ILE A 249 -0.14 0.21 16.21
N ILE A 250 0.56 -0.88 16.55
CA ILE A 250 1.91 -1.15 16.03
C ILE A 250 1.90 -1.27 14.51
N PHE A 251 0.94 -2.03 13.97
CA PHE A 251 0.82 -2.24 12.53
C PHE A 251 0.57 -0.93 11.77
N LEU A 252 -0.33 -0.08 12.28
CA LEU A 252 -0.63 1.22 11.67
C LEU A 252 0.57 2.17 11.70
N LEU A 253 1.25 2.27 12.85
CA LEU A 253 2.43 3.14 12.97
C LEU A 253 3.59 2.66 12.11
N ALA A 254 3.85 1.34 12.07
CA ALA A 254 4.91 0.78 11.23
C ALA A 254 4.62 1.01 9.74
N ASN A 255 3.35 0.87 9.30
CA ASN A 255 2.96 1.19 7.94
C ASN A 255 3.17 2.67 7.60
N LEU A 256 2.80 3.57 8.51
CA LEU A 256 3.03 5.01 8.35
C LEU A 256 4.52 5.32 8.16
N VAL A 257 5.39 4.78 9.04
CA VAL A 257 6.84 4.93 8.91
C VAL A 257 7.35 4.33 7.60
N GLY A 258 6.84 3.16 7.20
CA GLY A 258 7.19 2.53 5.93
C GLY A 258 6.87 3.40 4.71
N ILE A 259 5.73 4.11 4.72
CA ILE A 259 5.35 5.04 3.65
C ILE A 259 6.24 6.28 3.67
N LEU A 260 6.44 6.89 4.84
CA LEU A 260 7.20 8.14 5.01
C LEU A 260 8.70 7.96 4.73
N SER A 261 9.25 6.77 4.91
CA SER A 261 10.67 6.49 4.69
C SER A 261 11.10 6.63 3.23
N ALA A 262 10.15 6.67 2.28
CA ALA A 262 10.39 6.65 0.84
C ALA A 262 11.27 5.47 0.34
N LEU A 263 11.50 4.47 1.18
CA LEU A 263 12.21 3.25 0.79
C LEU A 263 11.32 2.35 -0.07
N PRO A 264 11.88 1.57 -1.00
CA PRO A 264 11.12 0.64 -1.83
C PRO A 264 10.29 -0.31 -0.97
N GLY A 265 8.95 -0.25 -1.11
CA GLY A 265 8.02 -1.04 -0.29
C GLY A 265 8.13 -0.85 1.22
N GLY A 266 8.88 0.17 1.70
CA GLY A 266 9.19 0.38 3.11
C GLY A 266 10.18 -0.65 3.68
N MET A 267 10.96 -1.34 2.81
CA MET A 267 11.95 -2.33 3.25
C MET A 267 12.97 -1.72 4.20
N GLY A 268 13.28 -2.41 5.26
CA GLY A 268 14.19 -1.98 6.32
C GLY A 268 13.50 -1.07 7.34
N SER A 269 12.85 0.01 6.90
CA SER A 269 12.18 0.96 7.81
C SER A 269 10.98 0.35 8.52
N MET A 270 10.19 -0.44 7.83
CA MET A 270 9.01 -1.09 8.41
C MET A 270 9.43 -2.17 9.42
N GLU A 271 10.41 -3.01 9.08
CA GLU A 271 10.93 -4.05 9.94
C GLU A 271 11.55 -3.47 11.23
N VAL A 272 12.37 -2.43 11.09
CA VAL A 272 12.99 -1.73 12.24
C VAL A 272 11.92 -1.07 13.12
N SER A 273 10.92 -0.42 12.50
CA SER A 273 9.83 0.23 13.24
C SER A 273 8.96 -0.78 13.97
N MET A 274 8.60 -1.90 13.31
CA MET A 274 7.85 -2.99 13.95
C MET A 274 8.62 -3.54 15.14
N ALA A 275 9.88 -3.95 14.94
CA ALA A 275 10.70 -4.51 15.99
C ALA A 275 10.90 -3.52 17.15
N GLY A 276 11.14 -2.23 16.86
CA GLY A 276 11.25 -1.18 17.87
C GLY A 276 9.97 -1.00 18.66
N LEU A 277 8.82 -0.93 18.00
CA LEU A 277 7.52 -0.84 18.66
C LEU A 277 7.23 -2.11 19.50
N PHE A 278 7.55 -3.31 19.00
CA PHE A 278 7.39 -4.53 19.79
C PHE A 278 8.18 -4.47 21.11
N VAL A 279 9.41 -3.97 21.06
CA VAL A 279 10.24 -3.76 22.27
C VAL A 279 9.59 -2.75 23.20
N VAL A 280 9.04 -1.64 22.72
CA VAL A 280 8.30 -0.65 23.53
C VAL A 280 7.09 -1.29 24.23
N PHE A 281 6.44 -2.27 23.58
CA PHE A 281 5.35 -3.04 24.18
C PHE A 281 5.83 -4.25 25.02
N GLY A 282 7.12 -4.33 25.35
CA GLY A 282 7.68 -5.32 26.29
C GLY A 282 8.14 -6.63 25.65
N VAL A 283 8.14 -6.75 24.33
CA VAL A 283 8.63 -7.96 23.64
C VAL A 283 10.16 -7.99 23.67
N PRO A 284 10.80 -9.11 24.08
CA PRO A 284 12.25 -9.24 24.04
C PRO A 284 12.81 -8.98 22.63
N GLY A 285 13.93 -8.23 22.54
CA GLY A 285 14.46 -7.73 21.27
C GLY A 285 14.67 -8.81 20.21
N PHE A 286 15.21 -9.98 20.56
CA PHE A 286 15.43 -11.07 19.62
C PHE A 286 14.13 -11.68 19.10
N LEU A 287 13.05 -11.74 19.91
CA LEU A 287 11.72 -12.16 19.48
C LEU A 287 11.07 -11.08 18.62
N ALA A 288 11.20 -9.81 19.01
CA ALA A 288 10.67 -8.68 18.27
C ALA A 288 11.14 -8.68 16.81
N GLY A 289 12.43 -8.90 16.56
CA GLY A 289 12.93 -9.00 15.19
C GLY A 289 12.54 -10.28 14.47
N SER A 290 12.51 -11.40 15.17
CA SER A 290 12.06 -12.65 14.55
C SER A 290 10.62 -12.55 14.07
N ILE A 291 9.72 -12.00 14.90
CA ILE A 291 8.32 -11.75 14.57
C ILE A 291 8.21 -10.78 13.38
N ALA A 292 8.95 -9.65 13.43
CA ALA A 292 8.93 -8.68 12.34
C ALA A 292 9.41 -9.28 11.01
N LEU A 293 10.49 -10.07 11.02
CA LEU A 293 11.01 -10.71 9.81
C LEU A 293 10.04 -11.76 9.25
N VAL A 294 9.47 -12.63 10.09
CA VAL A 294 8.51 -13.65 9.66
C VAL A 294 7.23 -13.00 9.12
N ASP A 295 6.72 -11.98 9.78
CA ASP A 295 5.58 -11.21 9.28
C ASP A 295 5.86 -10.62 7.89
N ARG A 296 7.05 -10.11 7.66
CA ARG A 296 7.45 -9.53 6.36
C ARG A 296 7.68 -10.60 5.29
N ILE A 297 8.11 -11.79 5.66
CA ILE A 297 8.16 -12.92 4.72
C ILE A 297 6.76 -13.20 4.17
N ILE A 298 5.74 -13.22 5.02
CA ILE A 298 4.36 -13.45 4.63
C ILE A 298 3.80 -12.25 3.85
N SER A 299 3.90 -11.04 4.41
CA SER A 299 3.16 -9.86 3.91
C SER A 299 3.83 -9.15 2.74
N PHE A 300 5.14 -9.26 2.61
CA PHE A 300 5.91 -8.54 1.61
C PHE A 300 6.55 -9.49 0.59
N TRP A 301 7.38 -10.43 1.05
CA TRP A 301 8.16 -11.26 0.15
C TRP A 301 7.31 -12.26 -0.63
N MET A 302 6.32 -12.88 0.01
CA MET A 302 5.39 -13.80 -0.67
C MET A 302 4.60 -13.05 -1.76
N VAL A 303 4.05 -11.87 -1.45
CA VAL A 303 3.31 -11.05 -2.41
C VAL A 303 4.21 -10.60 -3.55
N THR A 304 5.45 -10.21 -3.23
CA THR A 304 6.45 -9.81 -4.23
C THR A 304 6.79 -10.98 -5.17
N ALA A 305 6.98 -12.19 -4.63
CA ALA A 305 7.24 -13.39 -5.42
C ALA A 305 6.05 -13.76 -6.33
N LEU A 306 4.83 -13.79 -5.77
CA LEU A 306 3.61 -14.05 -6.56
C LEU A 306 3.41 -13.00 -7.66
N GLY A 307 3.58 -11.73 -7.33
CA GLY A 307 3.45 -10.65 -8.29
C GLY A 307 4.52 -10.68 -9.37
N ALA A 308 5.76 -11.07 -9.05
CA ALA A 308 6.82 -11.30 -10.02
C ALA A 308 6.45 -12.42 -11.00
N ILE A 309 5.96 -13.57 -10.49
CA ILE A 309 5.50 -14.69 -11.31
C ILE A 309 4.36 -14.24 -12.24
N PHE A 310 3.33 -13.58 -11.70
CA PHE A 310 2.21 -13.11 -12.50
C PHE A 310 2.64 -12.05 -13.52
N SER A 311 3.50 -11.11 -13.12
CA SER A 311 4.04 -10.11 -14.04
C SER A 311 4.83 -10.75 -15.17
N SER A 312 5.62 -11.80 -14.91
CA SER A 312 6.37 -12.50 -15.96
C SER A 312 5.46 -13.23 -16.95
N CYS A 313 4.36 -13.80 -16.48
CA CYS A 313 3.37 -14.48 -17.35
C CYS A 313 2.63 -13.50 -18.28
N TYR A 314 2.41 -12.27 -17.84
CA TYR A 314 1.67 -11.23 -18.59
C TYR A 314 2.58 -10.08 -19.05
N ALA A 315 3.91 -10.23 -18.92
CA ALA A 315 4.89 -9.18 -19.20
C ALA A 315 4.77 -8.64 -20.63
N GLY A 316 4.67 -9.52 -21.63
CA GLY A 316 4.51 -9.11 -23.03
C GLY A 316 3.31 -8.18 -23.21
N GLU A 317 2.17 -8.58 -22.69
CA GLU A 317 0.92 -7.83 -22.84
C GLU A 317 0.94 -6.48 -22.11
N ILE A 318 1.53 -6.42 -20.91
CA ILE A 318 1.61 -5.20 -20.10
C ILE A 318 2.70 -4.26 -20.63
N PHE A 319 3.84 -4.79 -21.08
CA PHE A 319 4.92 -3.98 -21.67
C PHE A 319 4.50 -3.34 -23.00
N ASP A 320 3.72 -4.03 -23.83
CA ASP A 320 3.19 -3.46 -25.07
C ASP A 320 2.24 -2.30 -24.76
N GLU A 321 1.41 -2.41 -23.72
CA GLU A 321 0.53 -1.33 -23.28
C GLU A 321 1.32 -0.12 -22.74
N VAL A 322 2.35 -0.36 -21.92
CA VAL A 322 3.24 0.71 -21.42
C VAL A 322 3.98 1.37 -22.57
N ARG A 323 4.46 0.59 -23.53
CA ARG A 323 5.19 1.10 -24.70
C ARG A 323 4.30 1.94 -25.60
N SER A 324 3.08 1.49 -25.89
CA SER A 324 2.10 2.26 -26.68
C SER A 324 1.80 3.60 -25.99
N TYR A 325 1.57 3.59 -24.68
CA TYR A 325 1.30 4.80 -23.91
C TYR A 325 2.46 5.80 -23.91
N ILE A 326 3.71 5.31 -23.82
CA ILE A 326 4.91 6.15 -23.91
C ILE A 326 5.10 6.72 -25.33
N LEU A 327 4.80 5.94 -26.37
CA LEU A 327 4.88 6.41 -27.76
C LEU A 327 3.81 7.45 -28.06
N ASP A 328 2.58 7.27 -27.55
CA ASP A 328 1.50 8.24 -27.68
C ASP A 328 1.77 9.55 -26.91
N ILE A 329 2.62 9.54 -25.89
CA ILE A 329 3.07 10.77 -25.18
C ILE A 329 4.12 11.52 -26.02
N ARG A 330 4.87 10.82 -26.88
CA ARG A 330 5.95 11.39 -27.69
C ARG A 330 5.50 11.84 -29.10
N ALA A 331 4.32 11.40 -29.55
CA ALA A 331 3.68 11.83 -30.79
C ALA A 331 2.75 13.03 -30.55
#